data_da3e325bd63f7f9a03068a8461e14033
#
_entry.id   da3e325bd63f7f9a03068a8461e14033
#
_cell.length_a   1.000
_cell.length_b   1.000
_cell.length_c   1.000
_cell.angle_alpha   90.00
_cell.angle_beta   90.00
_cell.angle_gamma   90.00
#
_symmetry.space_group_name_H-M   'P 1'
#
loop_
_entity.id
_entity.type
_entity.pdbx_description
1 polymer ?
#
loop_
_entity_poly.entity_id
_entity_poly.type
_entity_poly.pdbx_seq_one_letter_code
_entity_poly.pdbx_strand_id
1 'polypeptide(L)'
;KYEQLPALNNVPTMQRYFKDNDYYTLSGGKVLHHGFSGRLAGDIDQSLGRTKSPRPSQPLNRPANWSRAWDWGKHPENDTEMADYQLAKNAAKALHEDFEKPFFMSVGFFRPHVPLYVPPKWFDLYDADSFLLPKNPKSDLNDLPENFLGINNYAAAPTHAEVVKHNKQRSLTHAYLASVSFVDHCVGIIMEALKSSPHADNTLIVLWSDHGFHLGEKQHWAKRTLWEESTRVPLLFAGPGIAAGTICSEPASLIDIYPTLVELCMLPKNLHLDGISLAPQLRDPDTPRVYPAITSSYAGNHSIRNRDWRLVVYKDGAEELYNHQNDPDEFHNLAGHPGYKVIRDELARWLPLESAPEFKANSERSRASTRKQSKPH
;
A
#
# COMPACT_ATOMS: atom_id res chain seq x y z
N LYS A 1 -9.33 -14.86 -4.82
CA LYS A 1 -9.33 -14.61 -3.37
C LYS A 1 -8.23 -15.48 -2.78
N TYR A 2 -7.51 -15.01 -1.77
CA TYR A 2 -6.38 -15.75 -1.13
C TYR A 2 -6.79 -17.16 -0.72
N GLU A 3 -7.99 -17.32 -0.15
CA GLU A 3 -8.57 -18.59 0.28
C GLU A 3 -8.67 -19.65 -0.84
N GLN A 4 -8.49 -19.23 -2.08
CA GLN A 4 -8.60 -20.10 -3.27
C GLN A 4 -7.22 -20.44 -3.85
N LEU A 5 -6.14 -19.95 -3.25
CA LEU A 5 -4.76 -20.24 -3.67
C LEU A 5 -4.24 -21.46 -2.89
N PRO A 6 -4.06 -22.63 -3.51
CA PRO A 6 -3.58 -23.82 -2.82
C PRO A 6 -2.25 -23.61 -2.10
N ALA A 7 -1.35 -22.81 -2.69
CA ALA A 7 -0.06 -22.49 -2.10
C ALA A 7 -0.15 -21.78 -0.73
N LEU A 8 -1.26 -21.06 -0.46
CA LEU A 8 -1.47 -20.35 0.80
C LEU A 8 -2.28 -21.15 1.84
N ASN A 9 -2.71 -22.39 1.53
CA ASN A 9 -3.54 -23.16 2.46
C ASN A 9 -2.81 -23.51 3.76
N ASN A 10 -1.50 -23.69 3.70
CA ASN A 10 -0.66 -24.08 4.84
C ASN A 10 0.22 -22.94 5.36
N VAL A 11 0.10 -21.74 4.80
CA VAL A 11 0.84 -20.56 5.29
C VAL A 11 -0.10 -19.76 6.18
N PRO A 12 0.19 -19.63 7.48
CA PRO A 12 -0.64 -18.83 8.36
C PRO A 12 -0.54 -17.34 8.00
N THR A 13 -1.65 -16.62 8.14
CA THR A 13 -1.60 -15.15 8.15
C THR A 13 -0.73 -14.69 9.33
N MET A 14 -0.23 -13.47 9.27
CA MET A 14 0.53 -12.90 10.39
C MET A 14 -0.31 -12.91 11.68
N GLN A 15 -1.60 -12.53 11.61
CA GLN A 15 -2.54 -12.58 12.74
C GLN A 15 -2.66 -14.01 13.30
N ARG A 16 -2.84 -14.99 12.43
CA ARG A 16 -2.93 -16.40 12.82
C ARG A 16 -1.65 -16.89 13.49
N TYR A 17 -0.49 -16.52 12.95
CA TYR A 17 0.80 -16.92 13.51
C TYR A 17 1.02 -16.35 14.91
N PHE A 18 0.72 -15.07 15.13
CA PHE A 18 0.79 -14.47 16.46
C PHE A 18 -0.19 -15.12 17.42
N LYS A 19 -1.43 -15.41 17.00
CA LYS A 19 -2.42 -16.12 17.81
C LYS A 19 -1.95 -17.52 18.23
N ASP A 20 -1.38 -18.28 17.30
CA ASP A 20 -0.83 -19.61 17.56
C ASP A 20 0.40 -19.59 18.50
N ASN A 21 1.04 -18.41 18.67
CA ASN A 21 2.13 -18.14 19.61
C ASN A 21 1.69 -17.31 20.83
N ASP A 22 0.46 -17.53 21.26
CA ASP A 22 -0.09 -17.04 22.53
C ASP A 22 -0.31 -15.53 22.63
N TYR A 23 -0.51 -14.84 21.49
CA TYR A 23 -0.93 -13.46 21.45
C TYR A 23 -2.47 -13.35 21.37
N TYR A 24 -3.04 -12.34 22.03
CA TYR A 24 -4.41 -11.91 21.81
C TYR A 24 -4.48 -11.06 20.55
N THR A 25 -5.29 -11.44 19.58
CA THR A 25 -5.26 -10.82 18.23
C THR A 25 -6.47 -9.92 17.99
N LEU A 26 -6.19 -8.65 17.66
CA LEU A 26 -7.19 -7.65 17.32
C LEU A 26 -7.00 -7.18 15.88
N SER A 27 -8.11 -7.01 15.17
CA SER A 27 -8.02 -6.47 13.80
C SER A 27 -9.25 -5.68 13.41
N GLY A 28 -9.05 -4.62 12.62
CA GLY A 28 -10.14 -3.82 12.08
C GLY A 28 -9.80 -3.08 10.79
N GLY A 29 -10.84 -2.62 10.11
CA GLY A 29 -10.74 -1.87 8.87
C GLY A 29 -10.28 -2.70 7.66
N LYS A 30 -9.43 -2.10 6.81
CA LYS A 30 -8.95 -2.70 5.57
C LYS A 30 -7.58 -3.36 5.75
N VAL A 31 -7.45 -4.32 6.65
CA VAL A 31 -6.23 -5.15 6.78
C VAL A 31 -6.16 -6.17 5.65
N LEU A 32 -7.27 -6.84 5.36
CA LEU A 32 -7.43 -7.71 4.19
C LEU A 32 -8.48 -7.12 3.25
N HIS A 33 -8.28 -7.25 1.93
CA HIS A 33 -9.18 -6.67 0.93
C HIS A 33 -10.65 -7.09 1.12
N HIS A 34 -10.90 -8.33 1.54
CA HIS A 34 -12.23 -8.87 1.81
C HIS A 34 -12.54 -9.04 3.31
N GLY A 35 -11.63 -8.59 4.20
CA GLY A 35 -11.75 -8.79 5.65
C GLY A 35 -11.45 -10.23 6.08
N PHE A 36 -11.49 -10.45 7.39
CA PHE A 36 -11.37 -11.78 7.99
C PHE A 36 -12.73 -12.48 7.93
N SER A 37 -12.90 -13.39 7.00
CA SER A 37 -14.14 -14.16 6.80
C SER A 37 -13.80 -15.57 6.34
N GLY A 38 -14.78 -16.48 6.40
CA GLY A 38 -14.56 -17.89 6.03
C GLY A 38 -13.43 -18.50 6.86
N ARG A 39 -12.45 -19.12 6.21
CA ARG A 39 -11.28 -19.75 6.83
C ARG A 39 -10.49 -18.80 7.75
N LEU A 40 -10.44 -17.51 7.40
CA LEU A 40 -9.65 -16.50 8.11
C LEU A 40 -10.39 -15.88 9.30
N ALA A 41 -11.66 -16.20 9.51
CA ALA A 41 -12.45 -15.63 10.62
C ALA A 41 -11.87 -15.99 12.01
N GLY A 42 -11.22 -17.15 12.13
CA GLY A 42 -10.58 -17.60 13.35
C GLY A 42 -9.18 -17.03 13.64
N ASP A 43 -8.65 -16.22 12.70
CA ASP A 43 -7.30 -15.65 12.85
C ASP A 43 -7.26 -14.46 13.82
N ILE A 44 -8.42 -13.92 14.20
CA ILE A 44 -8.54 -12.82 15.15
C ILE A 44 -9.45 -13.19 16.31
N ASP A 45 -9.14 -12.70 17.51
CA ASP A 45 -9.95 -12.85 18.72
C ASP A 45 -10.99 -11.75 18.82
N GLN A 46 -10.61 -10.50 18.55
CA GLN A 46 -11.47 -9.33 18.65
C GLN A 46 -11.48 -8.51 17.37
N SER A 47 -12.67 -8.17 16.89
CA SER A 47 -12.86 -7.24 15.79
C SER A 47 -12.96 -5.80 16.28
N LEU A 48 -12.12 -4.92 15.75
CA LEU A 48 -12.20 -3.47 15.97
C LEU A 48 -13.25 -2.79 15.07
N GLY A 49 -13.92 -3.57 14.21
CA GLY A 49 -14.95 -3.10 13.31
C GLY A 49 -14.44 -2.85 11.89
N ARG A 50 -15.41 -2.84 10.99
CA ARG A 50 -15.20 -2.50 9.57
C ARG A 50 -16.47 -1.85 9.05
N THR A 51 -16.50 -0.55 9.10
CA THR A 51 -17.61 0.26 8.58
C THR A 51 -17.26 0.87 7.22
N LYS A 52 -18.21 1.54 6.61
CA LYS A 52 -17.99 2.31 5.39
C LYS A 52 -18.25 3.78 5.70
N SER A 53 -17.37 4.65 5.26
CA SER A 53 -17.63 6.10 5.31
C SER A 53 -18.86 6.45 4.46
N PRO A 54 -19.64 7.44 4.87
CA PRO A 54 -20.79 7.91 4.11
C PRO A 54 -20.35 8.42 2.73
N ARG A 55 -21.29 8.39 1.79
CA ARG A 55 -21.10 8.94 0.46
C ARG A 55 -22.15 10.01 0.21
N PRO A 56 -21.83 11.07 -0.51
CA PRO A 56 -22.81 12.06 -0.91
C PRO A 56 -23.89 11.41 -1.80
N SER A 57 -25.12 11.94 -1.74
CA SER A 57 -26.25 11.46 -2.54
C SER A 57 -26.02 11.64 -4.05
N GLN A 58 -25.29 12.70 -4.41
CA GLN A 58 -24.90 13.02 -5.79
C GLN A 58 -23.37 13.13 -5.87
N PRO A 59 -22.77 12.86 -7.04
CA PRO A 59 -21.35 13.12 -7.27
C PRO A 59 -21.00 14.58 -7.00
N LEU A 60 -19.83 14.82 -6.39
CA LEU A 60 -19.39 16.18 -6.06
C LEU A 60 -18.55 16.80 -7.19
N ASN A 61 -17.57 16.08 -7.72
CA ASN A 61 -16.57 16.66 -8.63
C ASN A 61 -16.22 15.82 -9.85
N ARG A 62 -16.52 14.52 -9.83
CA ARG A 62 -16.18 13.65 -10.96
C ARG A 62 -16.99 14.02 -12.22
N PRO A 63 -16.40 13.97 -13.41
CA PRO A 63 -17.13 13.96 -14.67
C PRO A 63 -18.14 12.79 -14.75
N ALA A 64 -19.23 12.97 -15.47
CA ALA A 64 -20.32 11.99 -15.54
C ALA A 64 -19.89 10.61 -16.08
N ASN A 65 -18.92 10.58 -16.99
CA ASN A 65 -18.37 9.37 -17.61
C ASN A 65 -17.34 8.65 -16.75
N TRP A 66 -16.88 9.23 -15.61
CA TRP A 66 -15.93 8.55 -14.75
C TRP A 66 -16.61 7.58 -13.79
N SER A 67 -15.86 6.56 -13.36
CA SER A 67 -16.32 5.64 -12.33
C SER A 67 -16.72 6.37 -11.04
N ARG A 68 -17.75 5.90 -10.37
CA ARG A 68 -18.17 6.42 -9.05
C ARG A 68 -17.10 6.31 -7.97
N ALA A 69 -16.09 5.49 -8.16
CA ALA A 69 -14.94 5.42 -7.27
C ALA A 69 -14.04 6.65 -7.40
N TRP A 70 -14.01 7.31 -8.56
CA TRP A 70 -13.16 8.47 -8.83
C TRP A 70 -13.91 9.79 -8.63
N ASP A 71 -14.50 9.94 -7.45
CA ASP A 71 -15.07 11.20 -7.00
C ASP A 71 -14.32 11.69 -5.75
N TRP A 72 -14.43 12.98 -5.46
CA TRP A 72 -13.72 13.61 -4.35
C TRP A 72 -14.44 14.86 -3.88
N GLY A 73 -14.13 15.33 -2.67
CA GLY A 73 -14.63 16.60 -2.16
C GLY A 73 -14.89 16.58 -0.67
N LYS A 74 -15.38 17.72 -0.18
CA LYS A 74 -15.69 17.96 1.22
C LYS A 74 -16.95 17.18 1.61
N HIS A 75 -16.78 16.03 2.25
CA HIS A 75 -17.87 15.17 2.74
C HIS A 75 -17.28 14.00 3.58
N PRO A 76 -17.93 13.60 4.69
CA PRO A 76 -19.05 14.27 5.38
C PRO A 76 -18.63 15.57 6.06
N GLU A 77 -19.50 16.14 6.90
CA GLU A 77 -19.18 17.38 7.62
C GLU A 77 -18.17 17.15 8.74
N ASN A 78 -18.30 16.03 9.47
CA ASN A 78 -17.51 15.78 10.67
C ASN A 78 -16.68 14.48 10.57
N ASP A 79 -15.53 14.46 11.25
CA ASP A 79 -14.68 13.25 11.37
C ASP A 79 -15.43 12.08 11.99
N THR A 80 -16.32 12.35 12.95
CA THR A 80 -17.08 11.33 13.68
C THR A 80 -17.98 10.48 12.78
N GLU A 81 -18.25 10.94 11.57
CA GLU A 81 -19.03 10.21 10.56
C GLU A 81 -18.12 9.29 9.70
N MET A 82 -16.81 9.49 9.77
CA MET A 82 -15.83 8.72 8.97
C MET A 82 -15.54 7.37 9.59
N ALA A 83 -15.56 6.32 8.76
CA ALA A 83 -15.25 4.95 9.19
C ALA A 83 -13.85 4.81 9.78
N ASP A 84 -12.85 5.49 9.20
CA ASP A 84 -11.48 5.43 9.67
C ASP A 84 -11.32 6.11 11.04
N TYR A 85 -12.06 7.19 11.30
CA TYR A 85 -12.09 7.82 12.62
C TYR A 85 -12.72 6.88 13.68
N GLN A 86 -13.86 6.24 13.36
CA GLN A 86 -14.49 5.29 14.25
C GLN A 86 -13.56 4.10 14.55
N LEU A 87 -12.86 3.61 13.53
CA LEU A 87 -11.86 2.55 13.70
C LEU A 87 -10.72 2.98 14.62
N ALA A 88 -10.19 4.21 14.44
CA ALA A 88 -9.16 4.75 15.32
C ALA A 88 -9.64 4.85 16.78
N LYS A 89 -10.87 5.29 17.02
CA LYS A 89 -11.46 5.35 18.35
C LYS A 89 -11.65 3.95 18.99
N ASN A 90 -12.05 2.96 18.18
CA ASN A 90 -12.19 1.59 18.66
C ASN A 90 -10.81 0.99 19.04
N ALA A 91 -9.79 1.21 18.21
CA ALA A 91 -8.43 0.78 18.51
C ALA A 91 -7.87 1.49 19.76
N ALA A 92 -8.08 2.80 19.86
CA ALA A 92 -7.71 3.59 21.04
C ALA A 92 -8.37 3.09 22.32
N LYS A 93 -9.67 2.73 22.25
CA LYS A 93 -10.37 2.13 23.39
C LYS A 93 -9.76 0.79 23.79
N ALA A 94 -9.49 -0.08 22.80
CA ALA A 94 -8.93 -1.40 23.07
C ALA A 94 -7.53 -1.33 23.71
N LEU A 95 -6.72 -0.30 23.41
CA LEU A 95 -5.40 -0.11 24.05
C LEU A 95 -5.47 0.19 25.55
N HIS A 96 -6.63 0.52 26.10
CA HIS A 96 -6.84 0.68 27.54
C HIS A 96 -7.46 -0.56 28.20
N GLU A 97 -7.72 -1.63 27.43
CA GLU A 97 -8.15 -2.91 27.98
C GLU A 97 -6.96 -3.64 28.61
N ASP A 98 -7.23 -4.42 29.63
CA ASP A 98 -6.23 -5.27 30.27
C ASP A 98 -6.18 -6.62 29.54
N PHE A 99 -5.04 -6.94 28.94
CA PHE A 99 -4.86 -8.18 28.21
C PHE A 99 -4.09 -9.18 29.08
N GLU A 100 -4.65 -10.37 29.32
CA GLU A 100 -3.97 -11.46 30.01
C GLU A 100 -2.72 -11.97 29.27
N LYS A 101 -2.61 -11.66 27.97
CA LYS A 101 -1.55 -12.10 27.05
C LYS A 101 -1.00 -10.89 26.28
N PRO A 102 0.22 -10.99 25.71
CA PRO A 102 0.66 -10.00 24.74
C PRO A 102 -0.38 -9.86 23.62
N PHE A 103 -0.57 -8.67 23.10
CA PHE A 103 -1.52 -8.43 22.01
C PHE A 103 -0.81 -8.22 20.65
N PHE A 104 -1.51 -8.59 19.58
CA PHE A 104 -1.18 -8.23 18.22
C PHE A 104 -2.37 -7.48 17.61
N MET A 105 -2.21 -6.18 17.39
CA MET A 105 -3.28 -5.33 16.84
C MET A 105 -2.94 -4.89 15.42
N SER A 106 -3.86 -5.12 14.49
CA SER A 106 -3.75 -4.64 13.10
C SER A 106 -4.91 -3.71 12.75
N VAL A 107 -4.57 -2.48 12.34
CA VAL A 107 -5.53 -1.43 12.00
C VAL A 107 -5.30 -0.98 10.57
N GLY A 108 -6.26 -1.22 9.69
CA GLY A 108 -6.18 -0.85 8.28
C GLY A 108 -7.12 0.28 7.92
N PHE A 109 -6.61 1.50 7.76
CA PHE A 109 -7.38 2.63 7.29
C PHE A 109 -7.70 2.54 5.80
N PHE A 110 -8.82 3.12 5.39
CA PHE A 110 -9.22 3.13 3.99
C PHE A 110 -8.65 4.34 3.23
N ARG A 111 -8.54 5.50 3.88
CA ARG A 111 -7.94 6.68 3.27
C ARG A 111 -6.42 6.51 3.17
N PRO A 112 -5.79 7.07 2.11
CA PRO A 112 -6.31 7.92 1.03
C PRO A 112 -6.86 7.18 -0.21
N HIS A 113 -7.44 5.99 -0.10
CA HIS A 113 -8.06 5.31 -1.24
C HIS A 113 -9.30 6.07 -1.77
N VAL A 114 -9.46 6.09 -3.08
CA VAL A 114 -10.65 6.68 -3.74
C VAL A 114 -11.97 6.02 -3.30
N PRO A 115 -13.10 6.73 -3.23
CA PRO A 115 -13.28 8.17 -3.47
C PRO A 115 -12.63 9.01 -2.36
N LEU A 116 -12.11 10.19 -2.73
CA LEU A 116 -11.36 11.05 -1.81
C LEU A 116 -12.31 12.03 -1.09
N TYR A 117 -13.17 11.49 -0.23
CA TYR A 117 -14.07 12.29 0.60
C TYR A 117 -13.54 12.35 2.02
N VAL A 118 -13.32 13.56 2.52
CA VAL A 118 -13.00 13.87 3.91
C VAL A 118 -13.65 15.18 4.33
N PRO A 119 -13.84 15.43 5.65
CA PRO A 119 -14.43 16.66 6.14
C PRO A 119 -13.72 17.94 5.66
N PRO A 120 -14.46 19.07 5.57
CA PRO A 120 -13.97 20.33 5.02
C PRO A 120 -12.64 20.81 5.63
N LYS A 121 -12.48 20.71 6.95
CA LYS A 121 -11.29 21.21 7.67
C LYS A 121 -9.97 20.64 7.16
N TRP A 122 -9.96 19.42 6.58
CA TRP A 122 -8.75 18.79 6.04
C TRP A 122 -8.33 19.40 4.72
N PHE A 123 -9.28 19.87 3.91
CA PHE A 123 -9.00 20.65 2.72
C PHE A 123 -8.45 22.05 3.08
N ASP A 124 -8.95 22.64 4.15
CA ASP A 124 -8.60 24.01 4.56
C ASP A 124 -7.15 24.11 5.11
N LEU A 125 -6.46 22.98 5.32
CA LEU A 125 -5.02 22.94 5.63
C LEU A 125 -4.14 23.32 4.44
N TYR A 126 -4.66 23.25 3.23
CA TYR A 126 -3.91 23.48 2.00
C TYR A 126 -4.56 24.58 1.19
N ASP A 127 -3.78 25.60 0.87
CA ASP A 127 -4.20 26.57 -0.15
C ASP A 127 -4.19 25.87 -1.51
N ALA A 128 -5.37 25.74 -2.12
CA ALA A 128 -5.56 25.03 -3.38
C ALA A 128 -4.71 25.56 -4.54
N ASP A 129 -4.27 26.81 -4.48
CA ASP A 129 -3.50 27.46 -5.54
C ASP A 129 -1.99 27.44 -5.31
N SER A 130 -1.52 27.18 -4.08
CA SER A 130 -0.12 27.33 -3.69
C SER A 130 0.71 26.05 -3.71
N PHE A 131 0.13 24.84 -3.52
CA PHE A 131 0.92 23.61 -3.54
C PHE A 131 1.40 23.24 -4.94
N LEU A 132 2.59 22.65 -5.00
CA LEU A 132 3.18 22.21 -6.26
C LEU A 132 2.51 20.91 -6.74
N LEU A 133 2.14 20.87 -8.02
CA LEU A 133 1.77 19.61 -8.68
C LEU A 133 3.04 18.80 -8.96
N PRO A 134 2.92 17.46 -9.02
CA PRO A 134 4.02 16.61 -9.45
C PRO A 134 4.57 17.01 -10.81
N LYS A 135 5.88 16.82 -11.00
CA LYS A 135 6.53 17.03 -12.30
C LYS A 135 6.00 16.02 -13.31
N ASN A 136 5.67 16.46 -14.47
CA ASN A 136 5.18 15.61 -15.56
C ASN A 136 5.62 16.16 -16.91
N PRO A 137 6.91 15.98 -17.29
CA PRO A 137 7.43 16.39 -18.58
C PRO A 137 6.70 15.67 -19.71
N LYS A 138 6.37 16.36 -20.79
CA LYS A 138 5.70 15.76 -21.96
C LYS A 138 6.52 14.65 -22.60
N SER A 139 7.84 14.71 -22.48
CA SER A 139 8.79 13.73 -23.03
C SER A 139 9.01 12.49 -22.16
N ASP A 140 8.46 12.47 -20.95
CA ASP A 140 8.74 11.45 -19.92
C ASP A 140 8.46 10.00 -20.37
N LEU A 141 7.52 9.83 -21.31
CA LEU A 141 7.18 8.50 -21.82
C LEU A 141 7.88 8.13 -23.15
N ASN A 142 8.74 9.01 -23.69
CA ASN A 142 9.29 8.82 -25.02
C ASN A 142 10.36 7.73 -25.12
N ASP A 143 11.02 7.39 -24.01
CA ASP A 143 12.07 6.38 -23.93
C ASP A 143 11.61 5.08 -23.26
N LEU A 144 10.30 4.95 -23.03
CA LEU A 144 9.71 3.76 -22.46
C LEU A 144 9.46 2.67 -23.53
N PRO A 145 9.54 1.39 -23.16
CA PRO A 145 9.17 0.29 -24.05
C PRO A 145 7.69 0.38 -24.48
N GLU A 146 7.34 -0.02 -25.71
CA GLU A 146 5.97 0.06 -26.22
C GLU A 146 4.94 -0.65 -25.35
N ASN A 147 5.34 -1.70 -24.63
CA ASN A 147 4.44 -2.54 -23.84
C ASN A 147 4.19 -2.05 -22.40
N PHE A 148 4.83 -0.96 -21.96
CA PHE A 148 4.59 -0.42 -20.61
C PHE A 148 3.12 -0.09 -20.35
N LEU A 149 2.36 0.31 -21.38
CA LEU A 149 0.93 0.63 -21.28
C LEU A 149 0.06 -0.57 -20.89
N GLY A 150 0.46 -1.79 -21.24
CA GLY A 150 -0.32 -3.01 -20.95
C GLY A 150 -0.46 -3.30 -19.47
N ILE A 151 0.56 -2.96 -18.67
CA ILE A 151 0.57 -3.13 -17.23
C ILE A 151 -0.08 -1.93 -16.54
N ASN A 152 0.17 -0.74 -17.06
CA ASN A 152 -0.16 0.52 -16.42
C ASN A 152 -1.59 1.01 -16.74
N ASN A 153 -2.28 0.36 -17.67
CA ASN A 153 -3.64 0.72 -18.04
C ASN A 153 -4.66 0.13 -17.05
N TYR A 154 -4.98 0.90 -16.01
CA TYR A 154 -6.03 0.55 -15.06
C TYR A 154 -7.37 1.13 -15.52
N ALA A 155 -8.17 0.33 -16.21
CA ALA A 155 -9.45 0.73 -16.80
C ALA A 155 -10.47 1.38 -15.84
N ALA A 156 -10.30 1.24 -14.53
CA ALA A 156 -11.16 1.90 -13.53
C ALA A 156 -10.69 3.31 -13.14
N ALA A 157 -9.46 3.71 -13.50
CA ALA A 157 -8.93 5.05 -13.28
C ALA A 157 -9.15 5.91 -14.53
N PRO A 158 -9.31 7.24 -14.37
CA PRO A 158 -9.28 8.15 -15.51
C PRO A 158 -7.89 8.16 -16.12
N THR A 159 -7.79 8.31 -17.41
CA THR A 159 -6.52 8.55 -18.10
C THR A 159 -5.99 9.94 -17.77
N HIS A 160 -4.68 10.14 -17.86
CA HIS A 160 -4.10 11.47 -17.64
C HIS A 160 -4.70 12.52 -18.60
N ALA A 161 -4.90 12.14 -19.85
CA ALA A 161 -5.52 13.00 -20.85
C ALA A 161 -6.95 13.45 -20.45
N GLU A 162 -7.74 12.56 -19.85
CA GLU A 162 -9.08 12.91 -19.32
C GLU A 162 -8.98 13.85 -18.12
N VAL A 163 -8.04 13.61 -17.20
CA VAL A 163 -7.83 14.48 -16.05
C VAL A 163 -7.44 15.89 -16.49
N VAL A 164 -6.52 16.01 -17.45
CA VAL A 164 -6.10 17.29 -18.03
C VAL A 164 -7.25 17.96 -18.78
N LYS A 165 -7.95 17.22 -19.66
CA LYS A 165 -9.10 17.73 -20.44
C LYS A 165 -10.18 18.33 -19.56
N HIS A 166 -10.43 17.74 -18.40
CA HIS A 166 -11.44 18.22 -17.44
C HIS A 166 -10.87 19.22 -16.42
N ASN A 167 -9.58 19.58 -16.49
CA ASN A 167 -8.90 20.47 -15.55
C ASN A 167 -9.03 20.00 -14.09
N LYS A 168 -8.79 18.70 -13.82
CA LYS A 168 -9.02 18.10 -12.51
C LYS A 168 -7.75 17.76 -11.73
N GLN A 169 -6.55 17.97 -12.29
CA GLN A 169 -5.26 17.64 -11.66
C GLN A 169 -5.16 18.24 -10.26
N ARG A 170 -5.31 19.55 -10.14
CA ARG A 170 -5.16 20.27 -8.87
C ARG A 170 -6.20 19.84 -7.82
N SER A 171 -7.46 19.74 -8.22
CA SER A 171 -8.52 19.36 -7.27
C SER A 171 -8.43 17.91 -6.80
N LEU A 172 -7.98 16.97 -7.65
CA LEU A 172 -7.69 15.59 -7.25
C LEU A 172 -6.50 15.52 -6.29
N THR A 173 -5.40 16.22 -6.60
CA THR A 173 -4.23 16.28 -5.74
C THR A 173 -4.57 16.91 -4.39
N HIS A 174 -5.35 18.00 -4.37
CA HIS A 174 -5.82 18.63 -3.13
C HIS A 174 -6.62 17.65 -2.25
N ALA A 175 -7.55 16.90 -2.85
CA ALA A 175 -8.33 15.91 -2.13
C ALA A 175 -7.49 14.74 -1.61
N TYR A 176 -6.44 14.37 -2.34
CA TYR A 176 -5.49 13.37 -1.87
C TYR A 176 -4.70 13.86 -0.65
N LEU A 177 -4.15 15.08 -0.69
CA LEU A 177 -3.44 15.70 0.43
C LEU A 177 -4.34 15.80 1.68
N ALA A 178 -5.58 16.29 1.50
CA ALA A 178 -6.58 16.35 2.57
C ALA A 178 -6.86 14.96 3.17
N SER A 179 -6.93 13.92 2.33
CA SER A 179 -7.15 12.54 2.78
C SER A 179 -5.95 11.96 3.54
N VAL A 180 -4.72 12.34 3.17
CA VAL A 180 -3.49 11.97 3.90
C VAL A 180 -3.48 12.62 5.28
N SER A 181 -3.77 13.92 5.40
CA SER A 181 -3.83 14.60 6.70
C SER A 181 -4.94 14.04 7.60
N PHE A 182 -6.08 13.64 7.02
CA PHE A 182 -7.13 12.98 7.80
C PHE A 182 -6.69 11.62 8.35
N VAL A 183 -6.02 10.79 7.56
CA VAL A 183 -5.55 9.47 8.07
C VAL A 183 -4.41 9.63 9.07
N ASP A 184 -3.54 10.62 8.88
CA ASP A 184 -2.49 10.96 9.86
C ASP A 184 -3.10 11.34 11.23
N HIS A 185 -4.17 12.14 11.23
CA HIS A 185 -4.95 12.39 12.46
C HIS A 185 -5.50 11.11 13.09
N CYS A 186 -6.02 10.16 12.29
CA CYS A 186 -6.51 8.88 12.80
C CYS A 186 -5.37 8.06 13.41
N VAL A 187 -4.18 8.06 12.83
CA VAL A 187 -2.97 7.46 13.42
C VAL A 187 -2.64 8.15 14.75
N GLY A 188 -2.67 9.49 14.78
CA GLY A 188 -2.45 10.28 16.00
C GLY A 188 -3.36 9.89 17.17
N ILE A 189 -4.64 9.61 16.91
CA ILE A 189 -5.60 9.13 17.95
C ILE A 189 -5.11 7.83 18.59
N ILE A 190 -4.62 6.89 17.78
CA ILE A 190 -4.11 5.60 18.29
C ILE A 190 -2.81 5.81 19.06
N MET A 191 -1.90 6.64 18.54
CA MET A 191 -0.61 6.91 19.16
C MET A 191 -0.75 7.59 20.53
N GLU A 192 -1.66 8.56 20.67
CA GLU A 192 -1.95 9.20 21.97
C GLU A 192 -2.58 8.23 22.95
N ALA A 193 -3.47 7.34 22.50
CA ALA A 193 -4.04 6.30 23.35
C ALA A 193 -2.97 5.30 23.80
N LEU A 194 -2.08 4.85 22.90
CA LEU A 194 -0.98 3.96 23.27
C LEU A 194 -0.07 4.61 24.32
N LYS A 195 0.32 5.86 24.11
CA LYS A 195 1.19 6.63 25.02
C LYS A 195 0.61 6.74 26.43
N SER A 196 -0.72 6.80 26.58
CA SER A 196 -1.42 6.87 27.87
C SER A 196 -1.89 5.51 28.40
N SER A 197 -1.60 4.43 27.69
CA SER A 197 -2.01 3.06 28.06
C SER A 197 -0.95 2.36 28.92
N PRO A 198 -1.31 1.25 29.59
CA PRO A 198 -0.34 0.41 30.31
C PRO A 198 0.67 -0.28 29.36
N HIS A 199 0.49 -0.19 28.05
CA HIS A 199 1.29 -0.86 27.04
C HIS A 199 2.34 0.05 26.39
N ALA A 200 2.43 1.33 26.81
CA ALA A 200 3.26 2.37 26.17
C ALA A 200 4.73 1.96 25.97
N ASP A 201 5.34 1.38 26.99
CA ASP A 201 6.78 1.09 27.02
C ASP A 201 7.13 -0.31 26.48
N ASN A 202 6.14 -1.13 26.14
CA ASN A 202 6.35 -2.52 25.70
C ASN A 202 5.57 -2.86 24.43
N THR A 203 5.43 -1.92 23.52
CA THR A 203 4.75 -2.12 22.23
C THR A 203 5.66 -1.80 21.06
N LEU A 204 5.80 -2.75 20.15
CA LEU A 204 6.40 -2.51 18.83
C LEU A 204 5.33 -1.92 17.91
N ILE A 205 5.67 -0.84 17.23
CA ILE A 205 4.79 -0.13 16.29
C ILE A 205 5.36 -0.28 14.90
N VAL A 206 4.53 -0.67 13.93
CA VAL A 206 4.88 -0.67 12.51
C VAL A 206 3.81 0.09 11.75
N LEU A 207 4.21 1.11 11.00
CA LEU A 207 3.32 1.87 10.12
C LEU A 207 3.83 1.75 8.69
N TRP A 208 2.92 1.34 7.78
CA TRP A 208 3.22 1.25 6.35
C TRP A 208 1.97 1.49 5.50
N SER A 209 2.16 1.67 4.20
CA SER A 209 1.09 1.59 3.19
C SER A 209 1.23 0.33 2.36
N ASP A 210 0.13 -0.21 1.84
CA ASP A 210 0.10 -1.40 0.97
C ASP A 210 0.67 -1.13 -0.44
N HIS A 211 0.63 0.12 -0.91
CA HIS A 211 1.20 0.61 -2.17
C HIS A 211 1.25 2.14 -2.16
N GLY A 212 2.00 2.70 -3.07
CA GLY A 212 2.01 4.12 -3.36
C GLY A 212 0.88 4.56 -4.30
N PHE A 213 0.99 5.77 -4.87
CA PHE A 213 -0.05 6.34 -5.72
C PHE A 213 0.49 7.46 -6.60
N HIS A 214 0.23 7.39 -7.92
CA HIS A 214 0.53 8.48 -8.87
C HIS A 214 -0.53 9.57 -8.81
N LEU A 215 -0.09 10.82 -8.89
CA LEU A 215 -0.90 12.02 -8.96
C LEU A 215 -0.65 12.81 -10.27
N GLY A 216 -0.28 12.11 -11.32
CA GLY A 216 0.02 12.65 -12.65
C GLY A 216 1.42 12.32 -13.16
N GLU A 217 2.34 11.88 -12.28
CA GLU A 217 3.67 11.41 -12.69
C GLU A 217 3.54 10.28 -13.71
N LYS A 218 4.46 10.21 -14.67
CA LYS A 218 4.41 9.22 -15.75
C LYS A 218 3.07 9.23 -16.50
N GLN A 219 2.39 10.38 -16.55
CA GLN A 219 1.03 10.52 -17.12
C GLN A 219 0.05 9.47 -16.58
N HIS A 220 0.23 9.07 -15.33
CA HIS A 220 -0.56 8.04 -14.67
C HIS A 220 -1.31 8.59 -13.44
N TRP A 221 -2.46 8.00 -13.14
CA TRP A 221 -3.26 8.25 -11.94
C TRP A 221 -3.63 6.93 -11.33
N ALA A 222 -3.38 6.75 -10.07
CA ALA A 222 -3.57 5.55 -9.27
C ALA A 222 -2.26 4.76 -9.02
N LYS A 223 -2.34 3.45 -9.06
CA LYS A 223 -1.33 2.46 -8.70
C LYS A 223 -1.19 1.42 -9.81
N ARG A 224 -0.50 0.34 -9.57
CA ARG A 224 -0.26 -0.81 -10.46
C ARG A 224 0.82 -0.56 -11.50
N THR A 225 1.72 0.35 -11.21
CA THR A 225 2.96 0.50 -11.97
C THR A 225 4.13 -0.14 -11.23
N LEU A 226 5.27 -0.25 -11.87
CA LEU A 226 6.52 -0.72 -11.27
C LEU A 226 7.48 0.43 -10.94
N TRP A 227 7.05 1.67 -11.13
CA TRP A 227 7.78 2.91 -10.82
C TRP A 227 7.70 3.29 -9.35
N GLU A 228 8.56 4.24 -8.96
CA GLU A 228 8.76 4.65 -7.56
C GLU A 228 7.45 5.06 -6.89
N GLU A 229 6.59 5.85 -7.52
CA GLU A 229 5.34 6.37 -6.93
C GLU A 229 4.34 5.27 -6.54
N SER A 230 4.34 4.14 -7.24
CA SER A 230 3.49 2.99 -6.88
C SER A 230 4.16 2.03 -5.92
N THR A 231 5.50 1.94 -5.92
CA THR A 231 6.23 0.89 -5.22
C THR A 231 6.89 1.39 -3.94
N ARG A 232 7.21 2.68 -3.83
CA ARG A 232 7.72 3.28 -2.61
C ARG A 232 6.59 3.69 -1.68
N VAL A 233 6.67 3.25 -0.44
CA VAL A 233 5.69 3.52 0.61
C VAL A 233 6.38 3.95 1.90
N PRO A 234 5.70 4.67 2.80
CA PRO A 234 6.21 4.83 4.15
C PRO A 234 6.35 3.45 4.81
N LEU A 235 7.45 3.24 5.51
CA LEU A 235 7.67 2.08 6.37
C LEU A 235 8.44 2.56 7.61
N LEU A 236 7.77 2.58 8.74
CA LEU A 236 8.31 3.05 9.99
C LEU A 236 8.18 1.99 11.06
N PHE A 237 9.21 1.87 11.89
CA PHE A 237 9.20 1.03 13.09
C PHE A 237 9.55 1.88 14.30
N ALA A 238 8.90 1.61 15.43
CA ALA A 238 9.22 2.24 16.70
C ALA A 238 8.96 1.26 17.85
N GLY A 239 9.62 1.48 18.98
CA GLY A 239 9.44 0.69 20.19
C GLY A 239 10.72 0.08 20.74
N PRO A 240 10.62 -0.87 21.68
CA PRO A 240 11.78 -1.47 22.33
C PRO A 240 12.78 -2.09 21.37
N GLY A 241 14.08 -1.77 21.55
CA GLY A 241 15.16 -2.34 20.75
C GLY A 241 15.33 -1.76 19.34
N ILE A 242 14.60 -0.68 19.01
CA ILE A 242 14.69 0.02 17.72
C ILE A 242 15.42 1.34 17.91
N ALA A 243 16.37 1.65 17.03
CA ALA A 243 17.09 2.92 17.04
C ALA A 243 16.14 4.09 16.72
N ALA A 244 15.95 4.98 17.70
CA ALA A 244 15.02 6.09 17.58
C ALA A 244 15.60 7.26 16.77
N GLY A 245 14.75 7.93 15.98
CA GLY A 245 15.11 9.15 15.23
C GLY A 245 16.09 8.90 14.08
N THR A 246 16.20 7.68 13.59
CA THR A 246 17.11 7.28 12.52
C THR A 246 16.39 7.05 11.19
N ILE A 247 17.13 7.14 10.10
CA ILE A 247 16.68 6.83 8.74
C ILE A 247 17.63 5.79 8.15
N CYS A 248 17.09 4.66 7.72
CA CYS A 248 17.83 3.67 6.95
C CYS A 248 17.58 3.89 5.46
N SER A 249 18.66 4.01 4.67
CA SER A 249 18.57 4.22 3.20
C SER A 249 18.54 2.91 2.42
N GLU A 250 18.66 1.77 3.07
CA GLU A 250 18.59 0.47 2.42
C GLU A 250 17.14 0.12 2.04
N PRO A 251 16.89 -0.39 0.82
CA PRO A 251 15.55 -0.75 0.40
C PRO A 251 15.02 -1.95 1.18
N ALA A 252 13.72 -1.93 1.47
CA ALA A 252 13.01 -2.99 2.13
C ALA A 252 11.77 -3.41 1.32
N SER A 253 11.42 -4.68 1.34
CA SER A 253 10.18 -5.18 0.78
C SER A 253 9.11 -5.30 1.88
N LEU A 254 7.83 -5.10 1.55
CA LEU A 254 6.76 -5.27 2.54
C LEU A 254 6.65 -6.71 3.08
N ILE A 255 7.13 -7.70 2.33
CA ILE A 255 7.22 -9.09 2.80
C ILE A 255 8.22 -9.27 3.95
N ASP A 256 9.15 -8.32 4.14
CA ASP A 256 10.13 -8.33 5.22
C ASP A 256 9.52 -8.01 6.59
N ILE A 257 8.34 -7.37 6.62
CA ILE A 257 7.67 -6.99 7.88
C ILE A 257 7.38 -8.23 8.74
N TYR A 258 6.86 -9.28 8.14
CA TYR A 258 6.47 -10.47 8.89
C TYR A 258 7.68 -11.16 9.58
N PRO A 259 8.75 -11.54 8.88
CA PRO A 259 9.93 -12.13 9.54
C PRO A 259 10.61 -11.17 10.53
N THR A 260 10.52 -9.85 10.29
CA THR A 260 11.03 -8.84 11.23
C THR A 260 10.26 -8.87 12.54
N LEU A 261 8.95 -8.89 12.50
CA LEU A 261 8.13 -8.97 13.71
C LEU A 261 8.32 -10.30 14.43
N VAL A 262 8.44 -11.42 13.71
CA VAL A 262 8.76 -12.73 14.29
C VAL A 262 10.07 -12.68 15.08
N GLU A 263 11.12 -12.06 14.52
CA GLU A 263 12.43 -11.93 15.20
C GLU A 263 12.35 -10.97 16.40
N LEU A 264 11.78 -9.79 16.23
CA LEU A 264 11.71 -8.78 17.29
C LEU A 264 10.84 -9.23 18.47
N CYS A 265 9.79 -10.01 18.21
CA CYS A 265 8.94 -10.60 19.24
C CYS A 265 9.49 -11.94 19.79
N MET A 266 10.69 -12.36 19.37
CA MET A 266 11.34 -13.60 19.79
C MET A 266 10.47 -14.85 19.58
N LEU A 267 9.65 -14.85 18.54
CA LEU A 267 8.82 -15.99 18.17
C LEU A 267 9.64 -17.07 17.42
N PRO A 268 9.17 -18.31 17.38
CA PRO A 268 9.81 -19.35 16.58
C PRO A 268 9.95 -18.91 15.11
N LYS A 269 11.05 -19.27 14.46
CA LYS A 269 11.28 -18.92 13.06
C LYS A 269 10.25 -19.59 12.14
N ASN A 270 9.53 -18.82 11.36
CA ASN A 270 8.64 -19.35 10.32
C ASN A 270 9.41 -19.54 9.00
N LEU A 271 9.66 -20.80 8.65
CA LEU A 271 10.46 -21.17 7.47
C LEU A 271 9.72 -21.04 6.13
N HIS A 272 8.44 -20.65 6.15
CA HIS A 272 7.62 -20.45 4.95
C HIS A 272 7.59 -19.00 4.47
N LEU A 273 8.40 -18.12 5.08
CA LEU A 273 8.45 -16.71 4.72
C LEU A 273 9.61 -16.45 3.75
N ASP A 274 9.32 -15.81 2.63
CA ASP A 274 10.31 -15.39 1.63
C ASP A 274 11.00 -14.07 2.02
N GLY A 275 10.39 -13.26 2.90
CA GLY A 275 10.96 -12.01 3.38
C GLY A 275 12.17 -12.22 4.30
N ILE A 276 12.96 -11.16 4.44
CA ILE A 276 14.20 -11.15 5.23
C ILE A 276 14.07 -10.11 6.32
N SER A 277 14.33 -10.52 7.57
CA SER A 277 14.20 -9.62 8.73
C SER A 277 15.03 -8.34 8.57
N LEU A 278 14.41 -7.22 8.90
CA LEU A 278 15.02 -5.88 8.97
C LEU A 278 15.61 -5.58 10.35
N ALA A 279 15.55 -6.51 11.29
CA ALA A 279 16.02 -6.29 12.66
C ALA A 279 17.48 -5.78 12.75
N PRO A 280 18.43 -6.21 11.91
CA PRO A 280 19.76 -5.61 11.89
C PRO A 280 19.73 -4.11 11.59
N GLN A 281 19.02 -3.67 10.54
CA GLN A 281 18.90 -2.28 10.13
C GLN A 281 18.08 -1.44 11.13
N LEU A 282 17.16 -2.04 11.85
CA LEU A 282 16.39 -1.37 12.90
C LEU A 282 17.20 -1.12 14.17
N ARG A 283 18.22 -1.94 14.44
CA ARG A 283 19.17 -1.75 15.55
C ARG A 283 20.27 -0.75 15.18
N ASP A 284 20.77 -0.84 13.94
CA ASP A 284 21.79 0.03 13.38
C ASP A 284 21.46 0.34 11.91
N PRO A 285 21.01 1.59 11.60
CA PRO A 285 20.53 1.98 10.27
C PRO A 285 21.64 1.94 9.20
N ASP A 286 22.91 1.95 9.59
CA ASP A 286 24.05 1.87 8.68
C ASP A 286 24.43 0.43 8.34
N THR A 287 23.77 -0.57 8.93
CA THR A 287 23.98 -1.98 8.59
C THR A 287 23.64 -2.23 7.12
N PRO A 288 24.59 -2.68 6.29
CA PRO A 288 24.34 -2.93 4.88
C PRO A 288 23.29 -4.02 4.64
N ARG A 289 22.49 -3.85 3.60
CA ARG A 289 21.55 -4.85 3.12
C ARG A 289 21.93 -5.30 1.70
N VAL A 290 22.21 -6.58 1.55
CA VAL A 290 22.59 -7.15 0.25
C VAL A 290 21.39 -7.34 -0.67
N TYR A 291 20.22 -7.58 -0.10
CA TYR A 291 19.01 -7.95 -0.82
C TYR A 291 18.24 -6.71 -1.31
N PRO A 292 18.00 -6.59 -2.62
CA PRO A 292 17.14 -5.50 -3.14
C PRO A 292 15.68 -5.74 -2.76
N ALA A 293 14.88 -4.68 -2.84
CA ALA A 293 13.43 -4.81 -2.81
C ALA A 293 12.92 -5.28 -4.18
N ILE A 294 12.04 -6.28 -4.18
CA ILE A 294 11.45 -6.83 -5.40
C ILE A 294 9.95 -6.60 -5.37
N THR A 295 9.44 -5.99 -6.44
CA THR A 295 8.00 -5.82 -6.66
C THR A 295 7.60 -6.53 -7.94
N SER A 296 6.55 -7.35 -7.88
CA SER A 296 6.01 -8.06 -9.04
C SER A 296 4.60 -7.58 -9.37
N SER A 297 4.32 -7.32 -10.63
CA SER A 297 2.99 -6.94 -11.13
C SER A 297 2.60 -7.83 -12.29
N TYR A 298 1.56 -8.62 -12.13
CA TYR A 298 1.20 -9.72 -13.03
C TYR A 298 2.35 -10.72 -13.22
N ALA A 299 2.13 -11.79 -13.98
CA ALA A 299 3.16 -12.80 -14.22
C ALA A 299 4.26 -12.24 -15.14
N GLY A 300 5.51 -12.30 -14.70
CA GLY A 300 6.68 -11.98 -15.50
C GLY A 300 7.06 -10.50 -15.58
N ASN A 301 6.43 -9.62 -14.79
CA ASN A 301 6.84 -8.21 -14.75
C ASN A 301 7.36 -7.91 -13.34
N HIS A 302 8.59 -7.41 -13.24
CA HIS A 302 9.29 -7.23 -11.99
C HIS A 302 10.02 -5.90 -11.93
N SER A 303 10.10 -5.31 -10.75
CA SER A 303 10.98 -4.20 -10.41
C SER A 303 11.94 -4.65 -9.33
N ILE A 304 13.24 -4.46 -9.56
CA ILE A 304 14.32 -4.73 -8.62
C ILE A 304 14.89 -3.39 -8.19
N ARG A 305 14.82 -3.06 -6.89
CA ARG A 305 15.23 -1.78 -6.32
C ARG A 305 16.32 -2.00 -5.28
N ASN A 306 17.56 -1.60 -5.58
CA ASN A 306 18.59 -1.44 -4.58
C ASN A 306 18.66 0.04 -4.13
N ARG A 307 19.66 0.43 -3.35
CA ARG A 307 19.81 1.78 -2.81
C ARG A 307 19.79 2.87 -3.89
N ASP A 308 20.50 2.64 -5.00
CA ASP A 308 20.81 3.66 -6.00
C ASP A 308 20.10 3.45 -7.34
N TRP A 309 19.65 2.24 -7.62
CA TRP A 309 19.17 1.83 -8.93
C TRP A 309 17.83 1.10 -8.87
N ARG A 310 17.05 1.28 -9.91
CA ARG A 310 15.87 0.45 -10.22
C ARG A 310 16.03 -0.18 -11.60
N LEU A 311 15.83 -1.48 -11.68
CA LEU A 311 15.64 -2.21 -12.92
C LEU A 311 14.17 -2.67 -13.00
N VAL A 312 13.46 -2.32 -14.05
CA VAL A 312 12.15 -2.88 -14.38
C VAL A 312 12.34 -3.83 -15.56
N VAL A 313 11.81 -5.04 -15.44
CA VAL A 313 11.82 -6.05 -16.49
C VAL A 313 10.39 -6.47 -16.78
N TYR A 314 10.00 -6.39 -18.03
CA TYR A 314 8.68 -6.78 -18.51
C TYR A 314 8.68 -8.21 -19.04
N LYS A 315 7.50 -8.83 -19.06
CA LYS A 315 7.29 -10.23 -19.49
C LYS A 315 7.84 -10.54 -20.91
N ASP A 316 7.86 -9.56 -21.77
CA ASP A 316 8.36 -9.66 -23.16
C ASP A 316 9.86 -9.41 -23.29
N GLY A 317 10.55 -9.17 -22.16
CA GLY A 317 11.98 -8.90 -22.12
C GLY A 317 12.37 -7.42 -22.30
N ALA A 318 11.41 -6.52 -22.44
CA ALA A 318 11.69 -5.08 -22.40
C ALA A 318 12.14 -4.64 -21.02
N GLU A 319 12.98 -3.61 -20.95
CA GLU A 319 13.61 -3.19 -19.71
C GLU A 319 13.60 -1.67 -19.55
N GLU A 320 13.58 -1.23 -18.29
CA GLU A 320 13.87 0.14 -17.88
C GLU A 320 14.92 0.11 -16.77
N LEU A 321 15.86 1.06 -16.78
CA LEU A 321 16.89 1.21 -15.75
C LEU A 321 16.99 2.67 -15.35
N TYR A 322 16.93 2.94 -14.03
CA TYR A 322 16.97 4.29 -13.48
C TYR A 322 18.02 4.43 -12.40
N ASN A 323 18.71 5.58 -12.38
CA ASN A 323 19.69 5.94 -11.36
C ASN A 323 19.07 6.96 -10.40
N HIS A 324 18.64 6.52 -9.23
CA HIS A 324 17.96 7.36 -8.24
C HIS A 324 18.85 8.41 -7.55
N GLN A 325 20.17 8.32 -7.67
CA GLN A 325 21.05 9.39 -7.19
C GLN A 325 20.96 10.66 -8.05
N ASN A 326 20.75 10.49 -9.37
CA ASN A 326 20.73 11.58 -10.33
C ASN A 326 19.35 11.84 -10.94
N ASP A 327 18.47 10.84 -10.92
CA ASP A 327 17.14 10.87 -11.53
C ASP A 327 16.11 10.18 -10.59
N PRO A 328 15.80 10.78 -9.45
CA PRO A 328 14.85 10.21 -8.49
C PRO A 328 13.40 10.16 -9.01
N ASP A 329 13.09 10.97 -10.03
CA ASP A 329 11.77 11.03 -10.67
C ASP A 329 11.64 10.01 -11.86
N GLU A 330 12.70 9.23 -12.15
CA GLU A 330 12.72 8.17 -13.18
C GLU A 330 12.40 8.69 -14.60
N PHE A 331 12.92 9.89 -14.97
CA PHE A 331 12.65 10.51 -16.28
C PHE A 331 13.48 9.94 -17.44
N HIS A 332 14.61 9.27 -17.16
CA HIS A 332 15.56 8.83 -18.19
C HIS A 332 15.85 7.34 -18.11
N ASN A 333 15.32 6.58 -19.07
CA ASN A 333 15.57 5.15 -19.15
C ASN A 333 16.98 4.87 -19.67
N LEU A 334 17.84 4.28 -18.83
CA LEU A 334 19.23 3.95 -19.12
C LEU A 334 19.45 2.50 -19.57
N ALA A 335 18.41 1.68 -19.71
CA ALA A 335 18.53 0.24 -20.00
C ALA A 335 19.28 -0.04 -21.31
N GLY A 336 19.09 0.80 -22.34
CA GLY A 336 19.77 0.71 -23.63
C GLY A 336 21.20 1.27 -23.66
N HIS A 337 21.68 1.89 -22.57
CA HIS A 337 22.98 2.55 -22.57
C HIS A 337 24.12 1.57 -22.23
N PRO A 338 25.13 1.35 -23.11
CA PRO A 338 26.16 0.34 -22.90
C PRO A 338 26.98 0.49 -21.61
N GLY A 339 27.16 1.73 -21.12
CA GLY A 339 27.91 2.04 -19.90
C GLY A 339 27.30 1.48 -18.63
N TYR A 340 26.00 1.14 -18.61
CA TYR A 340 25.29 0.63 -17.44
C TYR A 340 24.96 -0.86 -17.51
N LYS A 341 25.49 -1.56 -18.54
CA LYS A 341 25.24 -3.00 -18.73
C LYS A 341 25.61 -3.84 -17.48
N VAL A 342 26.73 -3.54 -16.83
CA VAL A 342 27.18 -4.28 -15.65
C VAL A 342 26.16 -4.15 -14.50
N ILE A 343 25.69 -2.93 -14.23
CA ILE A 343 24.71 -2.64 -13.18
C ILE A 343 23.37 -3.33 -13.49
N ARG A 344 22.93 -3.25 -14.73
CA ARG A 344 21.71 -3.92 -15.19
C ARG A 344 21.80 -5.43 -14.98
N ASP A 345 22.90 -6.05 -15.41
CA ASP A 345 23.13 -7.51 -15.30
C ASP A 345 23.23 -7.95 -13.83
N GLU A 346 23.80 -7.13 -12.94
CA GLU A 346 23.84 -7.38 -11.50
C GLU A 346 22.44 -7.35 -10.87
N LEU A 347 21.62 -6.37 -11.21
CA LEU A 347 20.24 -6.31 -10.72
C LEU A 347 19.39 -7.44 -11.29
N ALA A 348 19.59 -7.81 -12.54
CA ALA A 348 18.86 -8.90 -13.20
C ALA A 348 19.06 -10.27 -12.52
N ARG A 349 20.15 -10.47 -11.80
CA ARG A 349 20.38 -11.70 -11.02
C ARG A 349 19.37 -11.94 -9.91
N TRP A 350 18.67 -10.88 -9.49
CA TRP A 350 17.64 -10.92 -8.46
C TRP A 350 16.24 -11.18 -9.01
N LEU A 351 16.09 -11.30 -10.33
CA LEU A 351 14.80 -11.64 -10.92
C LEU A 351 14.33 -13.01 -10.39
N PRO A 352 13.04 -13.15 -10.05
CA PRO A 352 12.48 -14.44 -9.69
C PRO A 352 12.73 -15.48 -10.79
N LEU A 353 13.28 -16.64 -10.40
CA LEU A 353 13.54 -17.73 -11.33
C LEU A 353 12.26 -18.33 -11.92
N GLU A 354 11.18 -18.27 -11.14
CA GLU A 354 9.85 -18.75 -11.53
C GLU A 354 8.81 -17.65 -11.26
N SER A 355 7.91 -17.45 -12.21
CA SER A 355 6.73 -16.62 -11.99
C SER A 355 5.54 -17.51 -11.67
N ALA A 356 4.83 -17.20 -10.59
CA ALA A 356 3.59 -17.89 -10.29
C ALA A 356 2.62 -17.76 -11.49
N PRO A 357 1.90 -18.83 -11.86
CA PRO A 357 0.94 -18.78 -12.95
C PRO A 357 -0.19 -17.78 -12.64
N GLU A 358 -0.71 -17.12 -13.67
CA GLU A 358 -1.84 -16.22 -13.50
C GLU A 358 -3.04 -16.98 -12.91
N PHE A 359 -3.57 -16.46 -11.82
CA PHE A 359 -4.79 -16.99 -11.22
C PHE A 359 -6.00 -16.68 -12.12
N LYS A 360 -6.50 -17.67 -12.81
CA LYS A 360 -7.78 -17.58 -13.54
C LYS A 360 -8.91 -17.84 -12.54
N ALA A 361 -9.58 -16.79 -12.08
CA ALA A 361 -10.82 -16.95 -11.32
C ALA A 361 -11.82 -17.71 -12.20
N ASN A 362 -12.39 -18.80 -11.66
CA ASN A 362 -13.43 -19.57 -12.38
C ASN A 362 -14.56 -18.63 -12.82
N SER A 363 -14.63 -18.36 -14.13
CA SER A 363 -15.58 -17.42 -14.77
C SER A 363 -17.04 -17.92 -14.73
N GLU A 364 -17.31 -19.11 -14.24
CA GLU A 364 -18.65 -19.70 -14.19
C GLU A 364 -19.57 -19.08 -13.13
N ARG A 365 -19.02 -18.49 -12.05
CA ARG A 365 -19.85 -17.83 -11.01
C ARG A 365 -20.31 -16.42 -11.37
N SER A 366 -19.61 -15.70 -12.26
CA SER A 366 -20.03 -14.35 -12.68
C SER A 366 -21.19 -14.37 -13.67
N ARG A 367 -21.36 -15.44 -14.46
CA ARG A 367 -22.50 -15.60 -15.39
C ARG A 367 -23.81 -15.97 -14.70
N ALA A 368 -23.75 -16.57 -13.50
CA ALA A 368 -24.95 -16.95 -12.74
C ALA A 368 -25.61 -15.76 -12.03
N SER A 369 -24.84 -14.72 -11.64
CA SER A 369 -25.38 -13.52 -10.98
C SER A 369 -26.05 -12.54 -11.95
N THR A 370 -25.58 -12.47 -13.19
CA THR A 370 -26.18 -11.62 -14.24
C THR A 370 -27.46 -12.21 -14.82
N ARG A 371 -27.66 -13.53 -14.73
CA ARG A 371 -28.86 -14.22 -15.25
C ARG A 371 -30.07 -14.14 -14.30
N LYS A 372 -29.88 -13.70 -13.04
CA LYS A 372 -30.99 -13.53 -12.06
C LYS A 372 -31.64 -12.14 -12.07
N GLN A 373 -31.14 -11.19 -12.85
CA GLN A 373 -31.71 -9.84 -12.96
C GLN A 373 -32.50 -9.56 -14.25
N SER A 374 -32.70 -10.58 -15.09
CA SER A 374 -33.55 -10.44 -16.27
C SER A 374 -34.68 -11.48 -16.22
N LYS A 375 -35.67 -11.24 -15.39
CA LYS A 375 -37.04 -11.75 -15.60
C LYS A 375 -37.96 -10.52 -15.64
N PRO A 376 -38.69 -10.32 -16.74
CA PRO A 376 -39.68 -9.28 -16.81
C PRO A 376 -40.92 -9.69 -16.04
N HIS A 377 -41.52 -8.73 -15.37
CA HIS A 377 -42.94 -8.69 -15.06
C HIS A 377 -43.59 -7.65 -15.92
#